data_72015a656cde15388e148c17d0b2be62
#
_entry.id   72015a656cde15388e148c17d0b2be62
#
_cell.length_a   1.000
_cell.length_b   1.000
_cell.length_c   1.000
_cell.angle_alpha   90.00
_cell.angle_beta   90.00
_cell.angle_gamma   90.00
#
_symmetry.space_group_name_H-M   'P 1'
#
loop_
_entity.id
_entity.type
_entity.pdbx_description
1 polymer ?
#
loop_
_entity_poly.entity_id
_entity_poly.type
_entity_poly.pdbx_seq_one_letter_code
_entity_poly.pdbx_strand_id
1 'polypeptide(L)'
;MRPGLALAALALAALALASCHQKTATSGSNATPAALTPPATSPPTPGAPMSGTKTAAGEEITTASGLKYQDLVLGDGAVAETNHRVSVHYTGWLTDGTKFDSSLDRGRPFDFQLGAGQVIRGWDEGVTGMRVHGKRRLTIPPDLGYGPQGAGGVIPPNATLVFEVELLDVK
;
A
#
# COMPACT_ATOMS: atom_id res chain seq x y z
N MET A 1 -24.98 46.54 -2.37
CA MET A 1 -23.94 47.27 -1.65
C MET A 1 -22.70 46.37 -1.56
N ARG A 2 -21.74 46.78 -2.28
CA ARG A 2 -20.33 46.32 -2.24
C ARG A 2 -19.62 47.06 -1.10
N PRO A 3 -18.35 46.93 -0.76
CA PRO A 3 -17.28 45.98 -1.16
C PRO A 3 -16.29 45.67 -0.03
N GLY A 4 -15.17 45.01 -0.36
CA GLY A 4 -13.91 45.06 0.36
C GLY A 4 -13.13 43.78 0.19
N LEU A 5 -12.29 43.59 -0.79
CA LEU A 5 -10.94 44.09 -1.09
C LEU A 5 -9.98 44.01 0.10
N ALA A 6 -8.95 43.23 -0.05
CA ALA A 6 -7.53 43.53 -0.12
C ALA A 6 -6.73 42.27 0.17
N LEU A 7 -5.95 41.83 -0.77
CA LEU A 7 -4.58 42.21 -1.14
C LEU A 7 -3.50 41.68 -0.17
N ALA A 8 -2.67 40.84 -0.80
CA ALA A 8 -1.23 41.05 -0.98
C ALA A 8 -0.38 40.62 0.22
N ALA A 9 0.78 40.06 0.14
CA ALA A 9 1.92 40.09 -0.70
C ALA A 9 2.90 39.05 -0.13
N LEU A 10 3.63 38.26 -0.92
CA LEU A 10 4.95 38.55 -1.45
C LEU A 10 6.08 38.68 -0.41
N ALA A 11 7.01 37.77 -0.42
CA ALA A 11 8.46 37.89 -0.27
C ALA A 11 9.03 36.47 -0.24
N LEU A 12 9.72 35.98 -1.19
CA LEU A 12 11.02 36.26 -1.80
C LEU A 12 12.23 36.13 -0.88
N ALA A 13 13.17 35.34 -1.41
CA ALA A 13 14.60 35.35 -1.22
C ALA A 13 15.12 34.58 0.01
N ALA A 14 16.23 33.88 0.00
CA ALA A 14 17.35 33.68 -0.88
C ALA A 14 18.15 32.49 -0.31
N LEU A 15 18.66 31.64 -1.13
CA LEU A 15 20.05 31.44 -1.49
C LEU A 15 21.10 31.53 -0.34
N ALA A 16 21.68 30.37 0.01
CA ALA A 16 23.07 30.32 0.45
C ALA A 16 23.67 28.94 0.10
N LEU A 17 24.58 28.97 -0.82
CA LEU A 17 25.61 27.99 -1.11
C LEU A 17 26.67 28.03 -0.01
N ALA A 18 27.19 26.85 0.35
CA ALA A 18 28.60 26.62 0.72
C ALA A 18 28.74 25.12 0.96
N SER A 19 29.31 24.34 0.11
CA SER A 19 30.73 24.20 -0.23
C SER A 19 31.53 23.40 0.78
N CYS A 20 31.96 22.24 0.27
CA CYS A 20 33.21 21.53 0.53
C CYS A 20 33.67 21.28 1.98
N HIS A 21 33.91 20.02 2.31
CA HIS A 21 35.27 19.57 2.59
C HIS A 21 35.39 18.05 2.47
N GLN A 22 36.23 17.68 1.55
CA GLN A 22 36.90 16.38 1.48
C GLN A 22 37.93 16.33 2.62
N LYS A 23 38.09 15.20 3.25
CA LYS A 23 39.40 14.75 3.75
C LYS A 23 39.49 13.24 3.73
N THR A 24 40.31 12.82 2.89
CA THR A 24 41.14 11.66 2.62
C THR A 24 41.73 10.95 3.81
N ALA A 25 41.88 9.65 3.62
CA ALA A 25 42.93 8.70 3.94
C ALA A 25 43.13 8.30 5.41
N THR A 26 43.26 7.03 5.70
CA THR A 26 44.48 6.24 5.58
C THR A 26 44.21 4.79 6.02
N SER A 27 44.56 3.91 5.16
CA SER A 27 45.24 2.61 5.30
C SER A 27 45.51 2.06 6.70
N GLY A 28 45.20 0.78 6.89
CA GLY A 28 45.67 -0.05 7.99
C GLY A 28 45.32 -1.51 7.70
N SER A 29 46.25 -2.21 7.07
CA SER A 29 46.28 -3.66 6.93
C SER A 29 46.33 -4.34 8.31
N ASN A 30 45.66 -5.42 8.54
CA ASN A 30 46.27 -6.76 8.63
C ASN A 30 45.37 -7.78 9.35
N ALA A 31 45.52 -9.01 8.91
CA ALA A 31 45.28 -10.26 9.60
C ALA A 31 43.91 -10.94 9.37
N THR A 32 43.90 -11.84 8.40
CA THR A 32 43.14 -13.09 8.35
C THR A 32 43.57 -14.00 9.53
N PRO A 33 42.64 -14.77 10.14
CA PRO A 33 42.52 -16.14 9.69
C PRO A 33 41.09 -16.72 9.62
N ALA A 34 40.94 -17.55 8.61
CA ALA A 34 40.29 -18.87 8.54
C ALA A 34 38.79 -19.02 8.89
N ALA A 35 38.03 -19.26 7.82
CA ALA A 35 37.13 -20.38 7.63
C ALA A 35 35.97 -20.55 8.61
N LEU A 36 34.80 -20.26 8.12
CA LEU A 36 33.61 -21.14 8.13
C LEU A 36 32.64 -20.58 7.10
N THR A 37 32.54 -21.29 6.01
CA THR A 37 31.59 -21.06 4.91
C THR A 37 30.18 -21.38 5.41
N PRO A 38 29.24 -20.45 5.44
CA PRO A 38 27.83 -20.81 5.42
C PRO A 38 27.38 -21.04 3.98
N PRO A 39 26.42 -21.93 3.74
CA PRO A 39 25.99 -22.28 2.39
C PRO A 39 25.39 -21.08 1.67
N ALA A 40 25.77 -20.94 0.43
CA ALA A 40 25.28 -19.95 -0.51
C ALA A 40 23.74 -19.97 -0.57
N THR A 41 23.11 -18.96 0.02
CA THR A 41 21.74 -18.63 -0.29
C THR A 41 21.77 -17.80 -1.55
N SER A 42 21.41 -18.40 -2.67
CA SER A 42 21.24 -17.74 -3.95
C SER A 42 20.31 -16.54 -3.81
N PRO A 43 20.60 -15.39 -4.44
CA PRO A 43 19.65 -14.29 -4.49
C PRO A 43 18.41 -14.71 -5.26
N PRO A 44 17.21 -14.29 -4.87
CA PRO A 44 16.00 -14.59 -5.61
C PRO A 44 16.06 -13.90 -6.97
N THR A 45 15.93 -14.69 -8.02
CA THR A 45 15.79 -14.27 -9.41
C THR A 45 14.53 -13.39 -9.53
N PRO A 46 14.62 -12.15 -10.07
CA PRO A 46 13.43 -11.39 -10.41
C PRO A 46 12.83 -11.96 -11.69
N GLY A 47 11.63 -12.47 -11.60
CA GLY A 47 10.87 -12.86 -12.80
C GLY A 47 10.36 -14.30 -12.80
N ALA A 48 9.62 -14.70 -11.77
CA ALA A 48 8.69 -15.82 -11.93
C ALA A 48 7.27 -15.27 -11.96
N PRO A 49 6.45 -15.62 -12.99
CA PRO A 49 5.04 -15.30 -12.93
C PRO A 49 4.45 -16.01 -11.72
N MET A 50 3.78 -15.25 -10.86
CA MET A 50 3.02 -15.81 -9.74
C MET A 50 1.98 -16.76 -10.31
N SER A 51 2.35 -18.02 -10.45
CA SER A 51 1.40 -19.11 -10.66
C SER A 51 0.42 -19.08 -9.52
N GLY A 52 -0.84 -18.78 -9.85
CA GLY A 52 -1.93 -18.71 -8.90
C GLY A 52 -2.03 -19.99 -8.07
N THR A 53 -1.39 -19.99 -6.94
CA THR A 53 -1.69 -20.94 -5.89
C THR A 53 -3.11 -20.61 -5.44
N LYS A 54 -4.03 -21.47 -5.73
CA LYS A 54 -5.40 -21.41 -5.23
C LYS A 54 -5.31 -21.44 -3.70
N THR A 55 -5.24 -20.25 -3.13
CA THR A 55 -5.22 -20.05 -1.68
C THR A 55 -6.54 -20.59 -1.12
N ALA A 56 -6.47 -21.44 -0.11
CA ALA A 56 -7.68 -21.88 0.59
C ALA A 56 -8.29 -20.66 1.32
N ALA A 57 -9.61 -20.54 1.31
CA ALA A 57 -10.30 -19.53 2.10
C ALA A 57 -9.87 -19.65 3.56
N GLY A 58 -9.50 -18.51 4.17
CA GLY A 58 -9.11 -18.43 5.57
C GLY A 58 -7.60 -18.43 5.84
N GLU A 59 -6.73 -18.60 4.85
CA GLU A 59 -5.29 -18.48 5.01
C GLU A 59 -4.83 -17.01 4.92
N GLU A 60 -4.07 -16.53 5.92
CA GLU A 60 -3.46 -15.20 5.87
C GLU A 60 -2.14 -15.27 5.11
N ILE A 61 -2.01 -14.45 4.09
CA ILE A 61 -0.82 -14.33 3.28
C ILE A 61 -0.18 -12.98 3.54
N THR A 62 1.15 -12.97 3.71
CA THR A 62 1.94 -11.75 3.79
C THR A 62 2.77 -11.60 2.52
N THR A 63 2.60 -10.47 1.84
CA THR A 63 3.37 -10.16 0.64
C THR A 63 4.75 -9.57 0.98
N ALA A 64 5.63 -9.50 -0.01
CA ALA A 64 6.96 -8.91 0.15
C ALA A 64 6.92 -7.42 0.52
N SER A 65 5.85 -6.72 0.19
CA SER A 65 5.63 -5.31 0.55
C SER A 65 5.16 -5.11 2.01
N GLY A 66 4.83 -6.22 2.72
CA GLY A 66 4.30 -6.19 4.07
C GLY A 66 2.78 -6.11 4.15
N LEU A 67 2.08 -6.10 3.01
CA LEU A 67 0.63 -6.25 2.99
C LEU A 67 0.27 -7.65 3.48
N LYS A 68 -0.74 -7.72 4.35
CA LYS A 68 -1.35 -8.99 4.72
C LYS A 68 -2.75 -9.07 4.16
N TYR A 69 -3.11 -10.21 3.63
CA TYR A 69 -4.47 -10.44 3.17
C TYR A 69 -4.95 -11.85 3.48
N GLN A 70 -6.25 -11.98 3.64
CA GLN A 70 -6.93 -13.24 3.92
C GLN A 70 -8.19 -13.31 3.05
N ASP A 71 -8.28 -14.34 2.23
CA ASP A 71 -9.51 -14.61 1.47
C ASP A 71 -10.56 -15.21 2.41
N LEU A 72 -11.60 -14.44 2.69
CA LEU A 72 -12.74 -14.89 3.51
C LEU A 72 -13.70 -15.73 2.66
N VAL A 73 -13.90 -15.29 1.40
CA VAL A 73 -14.69 -15.98 0.39
C VAL A 73 -13.93 -15.94 -0.92
N LEU A 74 -13.71 -17.09 -1.51
CA LEU A 74 -13.17 -17.19 -2.86
C LEU A 74 -14.30 -16.93 -3.85
N GLY A 75 -14.17 -15.89 -4.67
CA GLY A 75 -15.12 -15.64 -5.74
C GLY A 75 -15.02 -16.67 -6.87
N ASP A 76 -16.03 -16.72 -7.71
CA ASP A 76 -16.16 -17.63 -8.85
C ASP A 76 -16.19 -16.90 -10.19
N GLY A 77 -16.28 -15.56 -10.17
CA GLY A 77 -16.37 -14.75 -11.38
C GLY A 77 -15.02 -14.33 -11.97
N ALA A 78 -15.04 -13.25 -12.76
CA ALA A 78 -13.86 -12.68 -13.42
C ALA A 78 -12.79 -12.28 -12.42
N VAL A 79 -11.52 -12.40 -12.84
CA VAL A 79 -10.37 -12.01 -12.01
C VAL A 79 -10.11 -10.53 -12.17
N ALA A 80 -9.86 -9.83 -11.06
CA ALA A 80 -9.42 -8.45 -11.06
C ALA A 80 -7.95 -8.37 -11.46
N GLU A 81 -7.68 -7.79 -12.61
CA GLU A 81 -6.35 -7.57 -13.13
C GLU A 81 -6.03 -6.07 -13.19
N THR A 82 -4.75 -5.74 -13.24
CA THR A 82 -4.29 -4.36 -13.40
C THR A 82 -4.89 -3.75 -14.67
N ASN A 83 -5.28 -2.48 -14.59
CA ASN A 83 -5.95 -1.69 -15.62
C ASN A 83 -7.44 -2.01 -15.83
N HIS A 84 -8.01 -2.99 -15.17
CA HIS A 84 -9.45 -3.19 -15.16
C HIS A 84 -10.14 -2.17 -14.22
N ARG A 85 -11.35 -1.78 -14.60
CA ARG A 85 -12.24 -1.05 -13.71
C ARG A 85 -12.97 -2.03 -12.83
N VAL A 86 -12.87 -1.85 -11.53
CA VAL A 86 -13.50 -2.73 -10.55
C VAL A 86 -14.53 -1.99 -9.72
N SER A 87 -15.61 -2.68 -9.37
CA SER A 87 -16.64 -2.23 -8.44
C SER A 87 -16.56 -3.06 -7.18
N VAL A 88 -16.42 -2.40 -6.03
CA VAL A 88 -16.30 -3.08 -4.75
C VAL A 88 -17.25 -2.51 -3.70
N HIS A 89 -17.68 -3.34 -2.77
CA HIS A 89 -18.09 -2.91 -1.45
C HIS A 89 -16.95 -3.07 -0.47
N TYR A 90 -16.82 -2.13 0.45
CA TYR A 90 -15.81 -2.21 1.49
C TYR A 90 -16.25 -1.59 2.79
N THR A 91 -15.60 -2.02 3.86
CA THR A 91 -15.62 -1.35 5.15
C THR A 91 -14.20 -1.30 5.69
N GLY A 92 -13.80 -0.15 6.22
CA GLY A 92 -12.47 0.09 6.76
C GLY A 92 -12.52 0.38 8.27
N TRP A 93 -11.59 -0.24 8.99
CA TRP A 93 -11.38 -0.05 10.43
C TRP A 93 -9.92 0.25 10.72
N LEU A 94 -9.69 0.94 11.82
CA LEU A 94 -8.39 0.99 12.47
C LEU A 94 -8.17 -0.32 13.27
N THR A 95 -6.94 -0.55 13.71
CA THR A 95 -6.58 -1.74 14.50
C THR A 95 -7.25 -1.79 15.87
N ASP A 96 -7.73 -0.66 16.37
CA ASP A 96 -8.54 -0.56 17.59
C ASP A 96 -10.02 -0.92 17.40
N GLY A 97 -10.42 -1.26 16.15
CA GLY A 97 -11.79 -1.57 15.78
C GLY A 97 -12.65 -0.36 15.39
N THR A 98 -12.11 0.84 15.41
CA THR A 98 -12.82 2.06 15.01
C THR A 98 -13.09 2.04 13.51
N LYS A 99 -14.35 2.00 13.09
CA LYS A 99 -14.76 2.12 11.70
C LYS A 99 -14.56 3.57 11.25
N PHE A 100 -13.82 3.78 10.17
CA PHE A 100 -13.57 5.12 9.64
C PHE A 100 -14.24 5.38 8.30
N ASP A 101 -14.52 4.34 7.51
CA ASP A 101 -15.20 4.51 6.21
C ASP A 101 -15.90 3.22 5.78
N SER A 102 -16.99 3.35 5.01
CA SER A 102 -17.70 2.22 4.41
C SER A 102 -18.51 2.65 3.21
N SER A 103 -18.42 1.88 2.12
CA SER A 103 -19.29 2.06 0.95
C SER A 103 -20.72 1.59 1.22
N LEU A 104 -20.90 0.67 2.16
CA LEU A 104 -22.22 0.18 2.58
C LEU A 104 -23.03 1.29 3.26
N ASP A 105 -22.39 2.12 4.07
CA ASP A 105 -23.04 3.27 4.73
C ASP A 105 -23.52 4.32 3.70
N ARG A 106 -22.83 4.38 2.55
CA ARG A 106 -23.21 5.25 1.43
C ARG A 106 -24.26 4.63 0.48
N GLY A 107 -24.57 3.35 0.65
CA GLY A 107 -25.54 2.61 -0.16
C GLY A 107 -25.17 2.45 -1.63
N ARG A 108 -23.87 2.60 -1.97
CA ARG A 108 -23.38 2.47 -3.35
C ARG A 108 -21.98 1.86 -3.40
N PRO A 109 -21.68 1.04 -4.40
CA PRO A 109 -20.35 0.53 -4.63
C PRO A 109 -19.34 1.65 -4.91
N PHE A 110 -18.08 1.34 -4.69
CA PHE A 110 -16.96 2.19 -5.05
C PHE A 110 -16.28 1.62 -6.30
N ASP A 111 -16.23 2.45 -7.34
CA ASP A 111 -15.60 2.10 -8.61
C ASP A 111 -14.26 2.77 -8.74
N PHE A 112 -13.23 2.03 -9.14
CA PHE A 112 -11.90 2.57 -9.44
C PHE A 112 -11.18 1.72 -10.47
N GLN A 113 -10.12 2.26 -11.08
CA GLN A 113 -9.24 1.52 -11.98
C GLN A 113 -8.09 0.94 -11.18
N LEU A 114 -7.97 -0.39 -11.22
CA LEU A 114 -6.97 -1.14 -10.47
C LEU A 114 -5.57 -0.90 -11.04
N GLY A 115 -4.60 -0.63 -10.18
CA GLY A 115 -3.22 -0.37 -10.57
C GLY A 115 -2.96 1.02 -11.18
N ALA A 116 -3.96 1.91 -11.21
CA ALA A 116 -3.82 3.28 -11.71
C ALA A 116 -3.41 4.29 -10.63
N GLY A 117 -3.16 3.86 -9.40
CA GLY A 117 -2.82 4.74 -8.29
C GLY A 117 -3.98 5.66 -7.85
N GLN A 118 -5.22 5.29 -8.16
CA GLN A 118 -6.43 6.02 -7.73
C GLN A 118 -6.79 5.75 -6.27
N VAL A 119 -6.23 4.70 -5.71
CA VAL A 119 -6.41 4.24 -4.34
C VAL A 119 -5.06 4.04 -3.65
N ILE A 120 -5.06 3.78 -2.36
CA ILE A 120 -3.83 3.47 -1.62
C ILE A 120 -3.17 2.20 -2.19
N ARG A 121 -1.83 2.14 -2.12
CA ARG A 121 -1.04 1.03 -2.72
C ARG A 121 -1.47 -0.34 -2.21
N GLY A 122 -1.83 -0.44 -0.94
CA GLY A 122 -2.34 -1.68 -0.35
C GLY A 122 -3.62 -2.19 -1.01
N TRP A 123 -4.44 -1.32 -1.59
CA TRP A 123 -5.63 -1.71 -2.36
C TRP A 123 -5.26 -2.17 -3.76
N ASP A 124 -4.42 -1.41 -4.48
CA ASP A 124 -3.96 -1.81 -5.82
C ASP A 124 -3.31 -3.20 -5.79
N GLU A 125 -2.54 -3.49 -4.74
CA GLU A 125 -1.92 -4.81 -4.54
C GLU A 125 -2.92 -5.86 -4.03
N GLY A 126 -3.71 -5.50 -3.02
CA GLY A 126 -4.55 -6.46 -2.30
C GLY A 126 -5.80 -6.89 -3.05
N VAL A 127 -6.34 -6.05 -3.94
CA VAL A 127 -7.52 -6.38 -4.77
C VAL A 127 -7.13 -7.14 -6.03
N THR A 128 -5.88 -6.96 -6.49
CA THR A 128 -5.36 -7.73 -7.63
C THR A 128 -5.45 -9.23 -7.36
N GLY A 129 -5.97 -9.97 -8.33
CA GLY A 129 -6.16 -11.41 -8.23
C GLY A 129 -7.43 -11.86 -7.49
N MET A 130 -8.21 -10.94 -6.93
CA MET A 130 -9.55 -11.28 -6.42
C MET A 130 -10.47 -11.69 -7.57
N ARG A 131 -11.44 -12.53 -7.27
CA ARG A 131 -12.51 -12.87 -8.21
C ARG A 131 -13.81 -12.17 -7.80
N VAL A 132 -14.63 -11.87 -8.79
CA VAL A 132 -16.00 -11.37 -8.57
C VAL A 132 -16.75 -12.32 -7.64
N HIS A 133 -17.52 -11.76 -6.71
CA HIS A 133 -18.19 -12.40 -5.57
C HIS A 133 -17.22 -12.89 -4.46
N GLY A 134 -15.93 -12.59 -4.59
CA GLY A 134 -14.95 -12.84 -3.53
C GLY A 134 -14.97 -11.75 -2.45
N LYS A 135 -14.64 -12.15 -1.25
CA LYS A 135 -14.44 -11.25 -0.10
C LYS A 135 -13.08 -11.48 0.50
N ARG A 136 -12.34 -10.41 0.69
CA ARG A 136 -10.96 -10.41 1.20
C ARG A 136 -10.80 -9.39 2.32
N ARG A 137 -10.13 -9.81 3.37
CA ARG A 137 -9.65 -8.90 4.42
C ARG A 137 -8.24 -8.48 4.08
N LEU A 138 -7.97 -7.19 4.14
CA LEU A 138 -6.67 -6.58 3.92
C LEU A 138 -6.19 -5.94 5.22
N THR A 139 -4.97 -6.22 5.65
CA THR A 139 -4.29 -5.50 6.72
C THR A 139 -3.13 -4.74 6.10
N ILE A 140 -3.28 -3.43 6.03
CA ILE A 140 -2.43 -2.55 5.25
C ILE A 140 -1.52 -1.77 6.20
N PRO A 141 -0.20 -1.96 6.14
CA PRO A 141 0.75 -1.17 6.93
C PRO A 141 0.74 0.30 6.47
N PRO A 142 1.21 1.23 7.30
CA PRO A 142 1.21 2.66 6.99
C PRO A 142 1.83 3.01 5.64
N ASP A 143 2.94 2.37 5.28
CA ASP A 143 3.69 2.64 4.04
C ASP A 143 2.90 2.32 2.76
N LEU A 144 1.91 1.44 2.86
CA LEU A 144 1.00 1.10 1.78
C LEU A 144 -0.37 1.79 1.91
N GLY A 145 -0.56 2.55 2.98
CA GLY A 145 -1.77 3.30 3.30
C GLY A 145 -1.57 4.81 3.22
N TYR A 146 -1.89 5.51 4.31
CA TYR A 146 -1.80 6.97 4.39
C TYR A 146 -0.51 7.49 5.04
N GLY A 147 0.40 6.58 5.44
CA GLY A 147 1.73 6.92 5.94
C GLY A 147 1.74 7.78 7.21
N PRO A 148 2.81 8.59 7.37
CA PRO A 148 3.00 9.42 8.57
C PRO A 148 2.05 10.62 8.65
N GLN A 149 1.30 10.91 7.61
CA GLN A 149 0.36 12.04 7.59
C GLN A 149 -1.05 11.65 8.05
N GLY A 150 -1.40 10.35 7.98
CA GLY A 150 -2.78 9.93 8.22
C GLY A 150 -3.75 10.52 7.19
N ALA A 151 -5.04 10.49 7.47
CA ALA A 151 -6.05 11.04 6.59
C ALA A 151 -7.29 11.55 7.33
N GLY A 152 -7.81 12.71 6.89
CA GLY A 152 -9.12 13.21 7.25
C GLY A 152 -9.37 13.49 8.73
N GLY A 153 -8.34 13.53 9.57
CA GLY A 153 -8.50 13.67 11.02
C GLY A 153 -9.08 12.43 11.73
N VAL A 154 -9.44 11.39 10.96
CA VAL A 154 -10.00 10.14 11.46
C VAL A 154 -8.96 9.03 11.47
N ILE A 155 -8.03 9.05 10.51
CA ILE A 155 -6.94 8.09 10.42
C ILE A 155 -5.69 8.75 11.00
N PRO A 156 -5.17 8.23 12.14
CA PRO A 156 -3.98 8.80 12.77
C PRO A 156 -2.71 8.58 11.91
N PRO A 157 -1.65 9.35 12.18
CA PRO A 157 -0.34 9.09 11.60
C PRO A 157 0.15 7.67 11.87
N ASN A 158 0.77 7.06 10.87
CA ASN A 158 1.32 5.69 10.95
C ASN A 158 0.29 4.62 11.35
N ALA A 159 -0.98 4.82 11.00
CA ALA A 159 -2.03 3.84 11.28
C ALA A 159 -1.93 2.64 10.34
N THR A 160 -2.01 1.44 10.90
CA THR A 160 -2.32 0.22 10.16
C THR A 160 -3.82 0.16 9.93
N LEU A 161 -4.22 -0.14 8.71
CA LEU A 161 -5.63 -0.16 8.31
C LEU A 161 -6.09 -1.58 8.06
N VAL A 162 -7.31 -1.86 8.46
CA VAL A 162 -7.98 -3.14 8.18
C VAL A 162 -9.19 -2.87 7.30
N PHE A 163 -9.26 -3.54 6.16
CA PHE A 163 -10.39 -3.45 5.25
C PHE A 163 -10.99 -4.84 5.01
N GLU A 164 -12.30 -4.90 4.93
CA GLU A 164 -12.98 -5.98 4.24
C GLU A 164 -13.49 -5.46 2.90
N VAL A 165 -13.08 -6.12 1.84
CA VAL A 165 -13.42 -5.76 0.46
C VAL A 165 -14.15 -6.92 -0.18
N GLU A 166 -15.29 -6.63 -0.79
CA GLU A 166 -16.07 -7.55 -1.60
C GLU A 166 -16.06 -7.06 -3.05
N LEU A 167 -15.59 -7.89 -3.96
CA LEU A 167 -15.54 -7.56 -5.37
C LEU A 167 -16.86 -7.92 -6.05
N LEU A 168 -17.53 -6.92 -6.61
CA LEU A 168 -18.84 -7.06 -7.21
C LEU A 168 -18.78 -7.23 -8.73
N ASP A 169 -17.88 -6.49 -9.40
CA ASP A 169 -17.79 -6.47 -10.86
C ASP A 169 -16.39 -6.07 -11.33
N VAL A 170 -16.02 -6.57 -12.52
CA VAL A 170 -14.78 -6.26 -13.24
C VAL A 170 -15.11 -5.93 -14.68
N LYS A 171 -14.67 -4.75 -15.17
CA LYS A 171 -14.93 -4.21 -16.52
C LYS A 171 -13.65 -3.85 -17.25
#